data_764c9ed9e384aa20665bb812f59dfb77
#
_entry.id   764c9ed9e384aa20665bb812f59dfb77
#
_cell.length_a   1.000
_cell.length_b   1.000
_cell.length_c   1.000
_cell.angle_alpha   90.00
_cell.angle_beta   90.00
_cell.angle_gamma   90.00
#
_symmetry.space_group_name_H-M   'P 1'
#
loop_
_entity.id
_entity.type
_entity.pdbx_description
1 polymer ?
#
loop_
_entity_poly.entity_id
_entity_poly.type
_entity_poly.pdbx_seq_one_letter_code
_entity_poly.pdbx_strand_id
1 'polypeptide(L)'
;MSANADLSSAVYVTTPAVAMKLAGLKSAADNRRFPDVTVLGGTINGVPLIVSSKVDAGAFILAFASDIFLADDGVVTIDASREASLIMDSDPQALKDAANGGSATLADLKAAQYVSMFQTNQIAFRAERYVNWSKRRATAVAGVNSTSAGGWK
;
A
#
# COMPACT_ATOMS: atom_id res chain seq x y z
N MET A 1 -9.83 20.00 20.51
CA MET A 1 -9.36 20.93 19.43
C MET A 1 -9.91 20.38 18.13
N SER A 2 -10.75 21.13 17.43
CA SER A 2 -11.22 20.73 16.11
C SER A 2 -10.02 20.82 15.16
N ALA A 3 -9.70 19.68 14.50
CA ALA A 3 -8.70 19.69 13.45
C ALA A 3 -9.23 20.61 12.35
N ASN A 4 -8.54 21.72 12.09
CA ASN A 4 -8.87 22.62 10.97
C ASN A 4 -8.41 21.94 9.66
N ALA A 5 -9.13 20.88 9.28
CA ALA A 5 -8.85 20.07 8.11
C ALA A 5 -9.73 20.56 6.95
N ASP A 6 -9.13 20.70 5.78
CA ASP A 6 -9.84 21.05 4.56
C ASP A 6 -10.61 19.83 4.03
N LEU A 7 -11.92 19.84 4.25
CA LEU A 7 -12.81 18.77 3.80
C LEU A 7 -12.91 18.66 2.27
N SER A 8 -12.54 19.70 1.53
CA SER A 8 -12.57 19.68 0.06
C SER A 8 -11.56 18.69 -0.52
N SER A 9 -10.48 18.39 0.22
CA SER A 9 -9.43 17.45 -0.14
C SER A 9 -9.62 16.06 0.50
N ALA A 10 -10.74 15.84 1.19
CA ALA A 10 -11.02 14.58 1.87
C ALA A 10 -11.32 13.45 0.87
N VAL A 11 -10.79 12.27 1.14
CA VAL A 11 -11.03 11.06 0.36
C VAL A 11 -11.16 9.88 1.30
N TYR A 12 -12.17 9.04 1.08
CA TYR A 12 -12.25 7.73 1.72
C TYR A 12 -11.52 6.69 0.89
N VAL A 13 -10.76 5.82 1.56
CA VAL A 13 -10.08 4.70 0.93
C VAL A 13 -10.44 3.42 1.67
N THR A 14 -10.84 2.38 0.93
CA THR A 14 -11.25 1.12 1.53
C THR A 14 -11.03 -0.07 0.59
N THR A 15 -11.29 -1.28 1.11
CA THR A 15 -11.25 -2.51 0.31
C THR A 15 -12.59 -2.78 -0.40
N PRO A 16 -12.61 -3.56 -1.50
CA PRO A 16 -13.85 -3.94 -2.20
C PRO A 16 -14.86 -4.63 -1.28
N ALA A 17 -14.39 -5.45 -0.33
CA ALA A 17 -15.24 -6.16 0.61
C ALA A 17 -15.99 -5.21 1.57
N VAL A 18 -15.33 -4.15 2.04
CA VAL A 18 -15.96 -3.13 2.90
C VAL A 18 -16.90 -2.26 2.08
N ALA A 19 -16.51 -1.86 0.85
CA ALA A 19 -17.38 -1.11 -0.04
C ALA A 19 -18.69 -1.86 -0.35
N MET A 20 -18.61 -3.18 -0.59
CA MET A 20 -19.80 -4.03 -0.79
C MET A 20 -20.70 -4.05 0.45
N LYS A 21 -20.12 -4.17 1.65
CA LYS A 21 -20.90 -4.12 2.91
C LYS A 21 -21.59 -2.77 3.08
N LEU A 22 -20.88 -1.65 2.81
CA LEU A 22 -21.47 -0.31 2.88
C LEU A 22 -22.63 -0.12 1.89
N ALA A 23 -22.46 -0.59 0.64
CA ALA A 23 -23.50 -0.53 -0.39
C ALA A 23 -24.74 -1.38 -0.02
N GLY A 24 -24.53 -2.45 0.76
CA GLY A 24 -25.60 -3.32 1.25
C GLY A 24 -26.32 -2.84 2.51
N LEU A 25 -25.79 -1.80 3.18
CA LEU A 25 -26.42 -1.28 4.40
C LEU A 25 -27.78 -0.63 4.07
N LYS A 26 -28.82 -1.08 4.82
CA LYS A 26 -30.17 -0.56 4.70
C LYS A 26 -30.59 0.13 5.99
N SER A 27 -31.49 1.10 5.86
CA SER A 27 -32.19 1.70 7.00
C SER A 27 -33.32 0.80 7.49
N ALA A 28 -33.92 1.12 8.63
CA ALA A 28 -35.10 0.41 9.14
C ALA A 28 -36.29 0.43 8.15
N ALA A 29 -36.33 1.37 7.20
CA ALA A 29 -37.33 1.49 6.14
C ALA A 29 -36.91 0.77 4.83
N ASP A 30 -35.95 -0.16 4.88
CA ASP A 30 -35.41 -0.94 3.75
C ASP A 30 -34.75 -0.12 2.62
N ASN A 31 -34.52 1.17 2.84
CA ASN A 31 -33.81 2.03 1.89
C ASN A 31 -32.30 1.90 2.07
N ARG A 32 -31.54 1.93 0.96
CA ARG A 32 -30.07 1.96 1.01
C ARG A 32 -29.59 3.18 1.77
N ARG A 33 -28.70 2.98 2.75
CA ARG A 33 -28.15 4.06 3.57
C ARG A 33 -27.15 4.90 2.77
N PHE A 34 -26.45 4.27 1.84
CA PHE A 34 -25.45 4.90 0.96
C PHE A 34 -25.76 4.54 -0.50
N PRO A 35 -26.73 5.23 -1.15
CA PRO A 35 -27.16 4.87 -2.51
C PRO A 35 -26.05 5.06 -3.55
N ASP A 36 -25.15 6.03 -3.33
CA ASP A 36 -24.08 6.40 -4.26
C ASP A 36 -22.82 5.54 -4.12
N VAL A 37 -22.81 4.58 -3.18
CA VAL A 37 -21.68 3.68 -2.97
C VAL A 37 -21.88 2.40 -3.78
N THR A 38 -20.84 2.05 -4.55
CA THR A 38 -20.74 0.81 -5.31
C THR A 38 -19.47 0.04 -4.94
N VAL A 39 -19.33 -1.18 -5.43
CA VAL A 39 -18.11 -2.01 -5.22
C VAL A 39 -16.88 -1.36 -5.85
N LEU A 40 -17.06 -0.58 -6.91
CA LEU A 40 -15.97 0.10 -7.61
C LEU A 40 -15.62 1.47 -7.03
N GLY A 41 -16.42 1.96 -6.07
CA GLY A 41 -16.27 3.29 -5.47
C GLY A 41 -17.58 4.04 -5.48
N GLY A 42 -17.51 5.35 -5.35
CA GLY A 42 -18.65 6.25 -5.33
C GLY A 42 -18.42 7.44 -4.44
N THR A 43 -19.47 7.91 -3.77
CA THR A 43 -19.38 9.01 -2.80
C THR A 43 -20.13 8.70 -1.52
N ILE A 44 -19.60 9.19 -0.40
CA ILE A 44 -20.27 9.15 0.89
C ILE A 44 -20.42 10.59 1.36
N ASN A 45 -21.66 11.09 1.43
CA ASN A 45 -21.96 12.48 1.80
C ASN A 45 -21.15 13.51 0.99
N GLY A 46 -20.97 13.28 -0.31
CA GLY A 46 -20.21 14.17 -1.19
C GLY A 46 -18.69 13.97 -1.17
N VAL A 47 -18.16 13.14 -0.27
CA VAL A 47 -16.73 12.79 -0.22
C VAL A 47 -16.47 11.56 -1.09
N PRO A 48 -15.51 11.60 -2.01
CA PRO A 48 -15.21 10.47 -2.88
C PRO A 48 -14.70 9.26 -2.10
N LEU A 49 -15.12 8.07 -2.52
CA LEU A 49 -14.69 6.78 -2.01
C LEU A 49 -13.87 6.07 -3.07
N ILE A 50 -12.61 5.81 -2.76
CA ILE A 50 -11.68 5.04 -3.59
C ILE A 50 -11.59 3.62 -3.05
N VAL A 51 -11.72 2.65 -3.94
CA VAL A 51 -11.62 1.23 -3.60
C VAL A 51 -10.30 0.67 -4.12
N SER A 52 -9.53 0.03 -3.23
CA SER A 52 -8.23 -0.56 -3.58
C SER A 52 -8.03 -1.90 -2.88
N SER A 53 -7.52 -2.88 -3.61
CA SER A 53 -7.12 -4.19 -3.07
C SER A 53 -5.78 -4.15 -2.31
N LYS A 54 -5.07 -3.02 -2.34
CA LYS A 54 -3.78 -2.84 -1.65
C LYS A 54 -3.93 -2.34 -0.21
N VAL A 55 -5.14 -2.02 0.20
CA VAL A 55 -5.47 -1.62 1.57
C VAL A 55 -5.65 -2.86 2.43
N ASP A 56 -5.27 -2.78 3.70
CA ASP A 56 -5.44 -3.89 4.65
C ASP A 56 -6.91 -4.33 4.74
N ALA A 57 -7.11 -5.63 4.90
CA ALA A 57 -8.44 -6.22 4.95
C ALA A 57 -9.27 -5.59 6.09
N GLY A 58 -10.47 -5.13 5.74
CA GLY A 58 -11.38 -4.49 6.69
C GLY A 58 -11.05 -3.05 7.07
N ALA A 59 -10.03 -2.43 6.49
CA ALA A 59 -9.71 -1.04 6.76
C ALA A 59 -10.64 -0.08 6.02
N PHE A 60 -11.03 0.99 6.72
CA PHE A 60 -11.74 2.15 6.19
C PHE A 60 -10.98 3.40 6.63
N ILE A 61 -10.41 4.11 5.68
CA ILE A 61 -9.45 5.20 5.91
C ILE A 61 -10.04 6.48 5.36
N LEU A 62 -10.01 7.54 6.16
CA LEU A 62 -10.22 8.92 5.71
C LEU A 62 -8.85 9.59 5.59
N ALA A 63 -8.52 10.12 4.44
CA ALA A 63 -7.29 10.86 4.19
C ALA A 63 -7.60 12.25 3.63
N PHE A 64 -6.82 13.23 4.06
CA PHE A 64 -6.86 14.59 3.51
C PHE A 64 -5.66 14.73 2.56
N ALA A 65 -5.93 14.76 1.25
CA ALA A 65 -4.89 14.79 0.23
C ALA A 65 -3.98 16.03 0.35
N SER A 66 -4.53 17.17 0.73
CA SER A 66 -3.77 18.41 0.96
C SER A 66 -2.76 18.36 2.12
N ASP A 67 -2.92 17.38 3.02
CA ASP A 67 -2.06 17.21 4.18
C ASP A 67 -1.04 16.05 3.98
N ILE A 68 -0.93 15.53 2.77
CA ILE A 68 0.05 14.49 2.41
C ILE A 68 1.06 15.09 1.44
N PHE A 69 2.32 15.11 1.84
CA PHE A 69 3.42 15.50 0.98
C PHE A 69 3.93 14.27 0.23
N LEU A 70 4.09 14.41 -1.07
CA LEU A 70 4.76 13.46 -1.93
C LEU A 70 6.08 14.07 -2.40
N ALA A 71 7.18 13.36 -2.17
CA ALA A 71 8.49 13.65 -2.73
C ALA A 71 8.79 12.59 -3.78
N ASP A 72 8.95 13.00 -5.02
CA ASP A 72 9.23 12.14 -6.16
C ASP A 72 10.34 12.83 -6.99
N ASP A 73 11.41 12.12 -7.30
CA ASP A 73 12.48 12.67 -8.13
C ASP A 73 12.08 12.82 -9.61
N GLY A 74 10.93 12.22 -10.00
CA GLY A 74 10.36 12.35 -11.34
C GLY A 74 11.17 11.67 -12.44
N VAL A 75 12.30 11.06 -12.11
CA VAL A 75 13.22 10.43 -13.06
C VAL A 75 13.30 8.93 -12.78
N VAL A 76 13.29 8.13 -13.84
CA VAL A 76 13.63 6.71 -13.77
C VAL A 76 15.02 6.54 -14.34
N THR A 77 15.98 6.19 -13.49
CA THR A 77 17.34 5.84 -13.91
C THR A 77 17.37 4.38 -14.34
N ILE A 78 17.89 4.11 -15.53
CA ILE A 78 18.02 2.76 -16.08
C ILE A 78 19.50 2.46 -16.29
N ASP A 79 19.97 1.43 -15.57
CA ASP A 79 21.33 0.90 -15.73
C ASP A 79 21.28 -0.48 -16.40
N ALA A 80 22.28 -0.77 -17.22
CA ALA A 80 22.44 -2.07 -17.87
C ALA A 80 23.80 -2.66 -17.54
N SER A 81 23.87 -3.94 -17.21
CA SER A 81 25.11 -4.65 -16.95
C SER A 81 25.10 -6.07 -17.53
N ARG A 82 26.24 -6.48 -18.09
CA ARG A 82 26.51 -7.87 -18.51
C ARG A 82 27.35 -8.64 -17.50
N GLU A 83 27.98 -7.94 -16.57
CA GLU A 83 28.88 -8.50 -15.57
C GLU A 83 28.20 -8.71 -14.21
N ALA A 84 26.92 -8.34 -14.08
CA ALA A 84 26.17 -8.46 -12.84
C ALA A 84 25.99 -9.94 -12.47
N SER A 85 26.11 -10.23 -11.19
CA SER A 85 25.65 -11.48 -10.58
C SER A 85 24.42 -11.21 -9.74
N LEU A 86 23.32 -11.87 -10.04
CA LEU A 86 22.03 -11.67 -9.37
C LEU A 86 21.69 -12.86 -8.50
N ILE A 87 21.12 -12.57 -7.34
CA ILE A 87 20.47 -13.58 -6.50
C ILE A 87 19.05 -13.75 -7.02
N MET A 88 18.73 -14.93 -7.52
CA MET A 88 17.40 -15.25 -8.05
C MET A 88 16.45 -15.63 -6.90
N ASP A 89 16.14 -14.65 -6.08
CA ASP A 89 15.21 -14.77 -4.96
C ASP A 89 14.19 -13.65 -5.00
N SER A 90 12.98 -13.91 -4.55
CA SER A 90 11.91 -12.91 -4.41
C SER A 90 12.20 -11.92 -3.27
N ASP A 91 13.03 -12.31 -2.29
CA ASP A 91 13.53 -11.45 -1.21
C ASP A 91 15.06 -11.60 -1.08
N PRO A 92 15.85 -10.85 -1.86
CA PRO A 92 17.31 -10.98 -1.87
C PRO A 92 18.00 -10.57 -0.57
N GLN A 93 17.28 -10.38 0.50
CA GLN A 93 17.81 -10.17 1.86
C GLN A 93 18.21 -11.47 2.56
N ALA A 94 18.38 -12.55 1.84
CA ALA A 94 18.81 -13.85 2.36
C ALA A 94 20.15 -13.86 3.13
N LEU A 95 20.85 -12.73 3.20
CA LEU A 95 21.97 -12.50 4.10
C LEU A 95 21.55 -11.99 5.48
N LYS A 96 20.26 -11.70 5.67
CA LYS A 96 19.71 -11.44 7.00
C LYS A 96 19.30 -12.77 7.60
N ASP A 97 19.75 -12.99 8.80
CA ASP A 97 19.24 -14.05 9.64
C ASP A 97 17.75 -14.18 9.55
N ALA A 98 17.33 -15.29 9.07
CA ALA A 98 15.97 -15.54 8.72
C ALA A 98 15.02 -15.61 9.90
N ALA A 99 15.38 -15.45 11.12
CA ALA A 99 14.37 -15.57 12.17
C ALA A 99 14.62 -14.85 13.49
N ASN A 100 15.83 -14.56 13.92
CA ASN A 100 16.03 -14.15 15.34
C ASN A 100 17.21 -13.22 15.62
N GLY A 101 17.64 -12.40 14.67
CA GLY A 101 18.73 -11.44 14.93
C GLY A 101 20.09 -12.06 15.15
N GLY A 102 20.31 -13.25 14.67
CA GLY A 102 21.60 -13.91 14.61
C GLY A 102 22.42 -13.52 13.37
N SER A 103 23.69 -13.81 13.31
CA SER A 103 24.60 -13.54 12.18
C SER A 103 24.39 -14.54 11.06
N ALA A 104 24.27 -14.07 9.80
CA ALA A 104 24.19 -14.96 8.66
C ALA A 104 25.32 -15.99 8.65
N THR A 105 24.99 -17.25 8.52
CA THR A 105 26.00 -18.33 8.51
C THR A 105 26.55 -18.55 7.12
N LEU A 106 27.74 -19.15 7.02
CA LEU A 106 28.31 -19.56 5.73
C LEU A 106 27.41 -20.55 4.97
N ALA A 107 26.52 -21.25 5.67
CA ALA A 107 25.53 -22.14 5.05
C ALA A 107 24.43 -21.36 4.34
N ASP A 108 23.98 -20.25 4.91
CA ASP A 108 22.96 -19.36 4.31
C ASP A 108 23.51 -18.68 3.06
N LEU A 109 24.80 -18.32 3.06
CA LEU A 109 25.49 -17.79 1.89
C LEU A 109 25.61 -18.81 0.75
N LYS A 110 25.72 -20.10 1.07
CA LYS A 110 25.78 -21.18 0.07
C LYS A 110 24.42 -21.52 -0.52
N ALA A 111 23.34 -21.23 0.18
CA ALA A 111 21.98 -21.49 -0.30
C ALA A 111 21.52 -20.44 -1.33
N ALA A 112 22.17 -19.27 -1.39
CA ALA A 112 21.83 -18.24 -2.37
C ALA A 112 22.25 -18.66 -3.78
N GLN A 113 21.29 -18.82 -4.67
CA GLN A 113 21.56 -19.08 -6.08
C GLN A 113 22.01 -17.80 -6.78
N TYR A 114 23.30 -17.72 -7.08
CA TYR A 114 23.85 -16.65 -7.89
C TYR A 114 23.79 -17.04 -9.37
N VAL A 115 23.20 -16.17 -10.17
CA VAL A 115 23.21 -16.29 -11.63
C VAL A 115 24.10 -15.20 -12.18
N SER A 116 25.18 -15.59 -12.87
CA SER A 116 26.06 -14.67 -13.58
C SER A 116 25.45 -14.34 -14.93
N MET A 117 25.24 -13.05 -15.20
CA MET A 117 24.74 -12.58 -16.49
C MET A 117 25.74 -12.84 -17.62
N PHE A 118 27.04 -12.80 -17.31
CA PHE A 118 28.09 -13.13 -18.27
C PHE A 118 28.05 -14.60 -18.73
N GLN A 119 27.94 -15.52 -17.78
CA GLN A 119 27.93 -16.96 -18.10
C GLN A 119 26.66 -17.39 -18.84
N THR A 120 25.53 -16.71 -18.59
CA THR A 120 24.25 -17.01 -19.24
C THR A 120 24.03 -16.23 -20.52
N ASN A 121 24.99 -15.37 -20.94
CA ASN A 121 24.88 -14.48 -22.09
C ASN A 121 23.62 -13.59 -22.01
N GLN A 122 23.31 -13.08 -20.82
CA GLN A 122 22.17 -12.21 -20.52
C GLN A 122 22.63 -10.79 -20.17
N ILE A 123 21.69 -9.85 -20.21
CA ILE A 123 21.88 -8.47 -19.78
C ILE A 123 20.91 -8.21 -18.64
N ALA A 124 21.42 -7.74 -17.51
CA ALA A 124 20.59 -7.25 -16.41
C ALA A 124 20.26 -5.78 -16.62
N PHE A 125 18.99 -5.42 -16.45
CA PHE A 125 18.53 -4.04 -16.39
C PHE A 125 18.04 -3.74 -14.98
N ARG A 126 18.46 -2.59 -14.44
CA ARG A 126 18.01 -2.05 -13.16
C ARG A 126 17.31 -0.73 -13.41
N ALA A 127 16.05 -0.61 -13.02
CA ALA A 127 15.32 0.64 -13.04
C ALA A 127 15.10 1.13 -11.60
N GLU A 128 15.46 2.37 -11.33
CA GLU A 128 15.36 3.00 -10.01
C GLU A 128 14.54 4.29 -10.09
N ARG A 129 13.64 4.48 -9.14
CA ARG A 129 12.92 5.71 -8.90
C ARG A 129 12.76 5.90 -7.40
N TYR A 130 13.09 7.07 -6.91
CA TYR A 130 12.96 7.42 -5.50
C TYR A 130 11.65 8.14 -5.27
N VAL A 131 10.78 7.53 -4.46
CA VAL A 131 9.48 8.10 -4.06
C VAL A 131 9.37 7.99 -2.56
N ASN A 132 8.99 9.09 -1.91
CA ASN A 132 8.72 9.11 -0.49
C ASN A 132 7.49 9.96 -0.20
N TRP A 133 6.84 9.75 0.92
CA TRP A 133 5.67 10.50 1.34
C TRP A 133 5.66 10.73 2.84
N SER A 134 5.05 11.81 3.27
CA SER A 134 4.94 12.16 4.68
C SER A 134 3.64 12.89 4.98
N LYS A 135 3.13 12.72 6.18
CA LYS A 135 1.98 13.47 6.68
C LYS A 135 2.42 14.84 7.18
N ARG A 136 1.74 15.89 6.75
CA ARG A 136 1.92 17.24 7.30
C ARG A 136 1.46 17.33 8.74
N ARG A 137 0.35 16.67 9.09
CA ARG A 137 -0.29 16.69 10.41
C ARG A 137 -0.60 15.26 10.87
N ALA A 138 -0.61 15.01 12.16
CA ALA A 138 -0.99 13.73 12.72
C ALA A 138 -2.45 13.36 12.34
N THR A 139 -3.32 14.35 12.21
CA THR A 139 -4.74 14.20 11.86
C THR A 139 -5.00 14.10 10.36
N ALA A 140 -3.96 14.13 9.50
CA ALA A 140 -4.10 14.02 8.05
C ALA A 140 -4.72 12.70 7.59
N VAL A 141 -4.63 11.66 8.40
CA VAL A 141 -5.20 10.35 8.12
C VAL A 141 -5.85 9.82 9.38
N ALA A 142 -7.09 9.36 9.26
CA ALA A 142 -7.81 8.64 10.30
C ALA A 142 -8.33 7.33 9.73
N GLY A 143 -8.19 6.24 10.46
CA GLY A 143 -8.62 4.93 9.99
C GLY A 143 -9.33 4.13 11.06
N VAL A 144 -10.27 3.30 10.62
CA VAL A 144 -10.94 2.29 11.43
C VAL A 144 -10.69 0.95 10.75
N ASN A 145 -10.30 -0.05 11.54
CA ASN A 145 -10.12 -1.40 11.04
C ASN A 145 -11.13 -2.35 11.70
N SER A 146 -11.85 -3.10 10.89
CA SER A 146 -12.87 -4.06 11.37
C SER A 146 -12.29 -5.32 11.99
N THR A 147 -10.97 -5.52 11.97
CA THR A 147 -10.29 -6.62 12.68
C THR A 147 -10.19 -6.40 14.19
N SER A 148 -10.42 -5.17 14.68
CA SER A 148 -10.60 -4.91 16.10
C SER A 148 -11.95 -5.49 16.56
N ALA A 149 -11.98 -6.14 17.72
CA ALA A 149 -13.09 -6.94 18.28
C ALA A 149 -14.44 -6.20 18.46
N GLY A 150 -14.99 -5.68 17.40
CA GLY A 150 -16.22 -4.90 17.34
C GLY A 150 -16.73 -4.66 15.92
N GLY A 151 -16.31 -5.51 14.98
CA GLY A 151 -16.60 -5.38 13.55
C GLY A 151 -17.94 -4.70 13.21
N TRP A 152 -17.97 -4.07 12.06
CA TRP A 152 -19.15 -3.38 11.50
C TRP A 152 -20.43 -4.22 11.70
N LYS A 153 -21.29 -3.80 12.65
CA LYS A 153 -22.63 -4.36 12.87
C LYS A 153 -23.64 -3.55 12.08
#